data_7f84e0e0a6d6cce26bd58f1dfbbaf925
#
_entry.id   7f84e0e0a6d6cce26bd58f1dfbbaf925
#
_cell.length_a   1.000
_cell.length_b   1.000
_cell.length_c   1.000
_cell.angle_alpha   90.00
_cell.angle_beta   90.00
_cell.angle_gamma   90.00
#
_symmetry.space_group_name_H-M   'P 1'
#
loop_
_entity.id
_entity.type
_entity.pdbx_description
1 polymer ?
#
loop_
_entity_poly.entity_id
_entity_poly.type
_entity_poly.pdbx_seq_one_letter_code
_entity_poly.pdbx_strand_id
1 'polypeptide(L)'
;MRRICKEQRIKERQQLNKRKKPRRPFPAVEYAVVADNQKTLRLRNGTVLRQAIPGVGLYLSQGGRVYSLTAFGLRPRRIRFLKKNNYGKKSANGVPNGQRYPYVDFRRKKYDVHILVTLAWLRPCREGEEIDHINGNIDDCRLINLRIVTKEENRRCAQILRRLRKTAKQQNDPSLDPLNIPQSRLLKIFADITV
;
A
#
# COMPACT_ATOMS: atom_id res chain seq x y z
N MET A 1 22.98 15.04 38.21
CA MET A 1 22.58 15.13 36.79
C MET A 1 22.13 16.54 36.46
N ARG A 2 22.88 17.29 35.64
CA ARG A 2 22.53 18.66 35.24
C ARG A 2 21.38 18.65 34.26
N ARG A 3 20.26 19.30 34.61
CA ARG A 3 19.13 19.51 33.67
C ARG A 3 19.58 20.46 32.54
N ILE A 4 19.74 19.96 31.34
CA ILE A 4 20.03 20.76 30.15
C ILE A 4 18.84 21.70 29.92
N CYS A 5 19.09 23.00 29.85
CA CYS A 5 18.08 24.03 29.61
C CYS A 5 17.35 23.81 28.27
N LYS A 6 16.04 24.16 28.22
CA LYS A 6 15.22 24.05 26.99
C LYS A 6 15.89 24.69 25.78
N GLU A 7 16.55 25.81 25.95
CA GLU A 7 17.24 26.53 24.87
C GLU A 7 18.48 25.80 24.35
N GLN A 8 19.24 25.12 25.19
CA GLN A 8 20.36 24.28 24.76
C GLN A 8 19.86 23.11 23.90
N ARG A 9 18.76 22.47 24.28
CA ARG A 9 18.14 21.40 23.44
C ARG A 9 17.64 21.90 22.09
N ILE A 10 17.15 23.14 22.03
CA ILE A 10 16.72 23.75 20.75
C ILE A 10 17.94 24.03 19.88
N LYS A 11 19.01 24.60 20.43
CA LYS A 11 20.27 24.87 19.70
C LYS A 11 20.93 23.59 19.19
N GLU A 12 21.00 22.54 20.02
CA GLU A 12 21.50 21.21 19.62
C GLU A 12 20.67 20.58 18.50
N ARG A 13 19.32 20.65 18.58
CA ARG A 13 18.44 20.20 17.51
C ARG A 13 18.63 20.99 16.21
N GLN A 14 18.83 22.29 16.29
CA GLN A 14 19.10 23.13 15.12
C GLN A 14 20.48 22.81 14.52
N GLN A 15 21.51 22.58 15.32
CA GLN A 15 22.83 22.15 14.84
C GLN A 15 22.80 20.74 14.23
N LEU A 16 22.09 19.79 14.82
CA LEU A 16 21.90 18.45 14.26
C LEU A 16 21.14 18.49 12.92
N ASN A 17 20.17 19.40 12.77
CA ASN A 17 19.45 19.57 11.51
C ASN A 17 20.32 20.24 10.40
N LYS A 18 21.23 21.15 10.77
CA LYS A 18 22.22 21.74 9.83
C LYS A 18 23.24 20.70 9.33
N ARG A 19 23.55 19.65 10.10
CA ARG A 19 24.48 18.58 9.72
C ARG A 19 23.84 17.50 8.80
N LYS A 20 22.51 17.46 8.71
CA LYS A 20 21.85 16.57 7.74
C LYS A 20 22.06 17.11 6.35
N LYS A 21 22.96 16.46 5.56
CA LYS A 21 23.09 16.75 4.12
C LYS A 21 21.70 16.79 3.50
N PRO A 22 21.36 17.80 2.72
CA PRO A 22 20.08 17.85 2.02
C PRO A 22 19.91 16.54 1.27
N ARG A 23 18.82 15.82 1.54
CA ARG A 23 18.52 14.59 0.80
C ARG A 23 18.43 14.96 -0.66
N ARG A 24 19.36 14.44 -1.48
CA ARG A 24 19.29 14.64 -2.94
C ARG A 24 17.89 14.24 -3.37
N PRO A 25 17.14 15.13 -4.02
CA PRO A 25 15.83 14.75 -4.53
C PRO A 25 16.02 13.56 -5.47
N PHE A 26 15.16 12.55 -5.36
CA PHE A 26 15.17 11.46 -6.34
C PHE A 26 15.08 12.07 -7.74
N PRO A 27 15.90 11.63 -8.70
CA PRO A 27 15.83 12.16 -10.06
C PRO A 27 14.42 12.00 -10.60
N ALA A 28 13.99 12.97 -11.39
CA ALA A 28 12.72 12.87 -12.10
C ALA A 28 12.79 11.67 -13.05
N VAL A 29 11.70 10.91 -13.12
CA VAL A 29 11.58 9.77 -14.03
C VAL A 29 11.04 10.30 -15.36
N GLU A 30 11.69 9.95 -16.45
CA GLU A 30 11.20 10.27 -17.80
C GLU A 30 9.89 9.55 -18.06
N TYR A 31 8.91 10.27 -18.59
CA TYR A 31 7.59 9.74 -18.92
C TYR A 31 7.04 10.43 -20.17
N ALA A 32 6.14 9.72 -20.88
CA ALA A 32 5.31 10.27 -21.92
C ALA A 32 3.85 10.27 -21.48
N VAL A 33 3.08 11.28 -21.86
CA VAL A 33 1.63 11.30 -21.69
C VAL A 33 1.03 10.39 -22.75
N VAL A 34 0.27 9.39 -22.31
CA VAL A 34 -0.49 8.51 -23.23
C VAL A 34 -1.92 8.99 -23.18
N ALA A 35 -2.39 9.61 -24.25
CA ALA A 35 -3.76 10.11 -24.44
C ALA A 35 -4.63 10.23 -23.17
N ASP A 36 -5.61 11.14 -23.14
CA ASP A 36 -6.49 11.40 -22.00
C ASP A 36 -5.95 12.28 -20.88
N ASN A 37 -5.91 13.59 -21.10
CA ASN A 37 -5.89 14.60 -20.02
C ASN A 37 -4.93 14.27 -18.85
N GLN A 38 -3.73 13.77 -19.11
CA GLN A 38 -2.72 13.40 -18.12
C GLN A 38 -3.14 12.26 -17.14
N LYS A 39 -4.21 11.54 -17.40
CA LYS A 39 -4.66 10.45 -16.52
C LYS A 39 -3.77 9.21 -16.62
N THR A 40 -3.12 9.03 -17.77
CA THR A 40 -2.26 7.88 -18.04
C THR A 40 -0.88 8.36 -18.48
N LEU A 41 0.17 7.82 -17.87
CA LEU A 41 1.55 8.11 -18.19
C LEU A 41 2.27 6.80 -18.53
N ARG A 42 3.22 6.83 -19.46
CA ARG A 42 4.09 5.70 -19.78
C ARG A 42 5.53 6.05 -19.42
N LEU A 43 6.17 5.20 -18.64
CA LEU A 43 7.59 5.31 -18.33
C LEU A 43 8.43 4.82 -19.53
N ARG A 44 9.70 5.24 -19.59
CA ARG A 44 10.66 4.82 -20.63
C ARG A 44 10.78 3.28 -20.75
N ASN A 45 10.66 2.57 -19.65
CA ASN A 45 10.67 1.09 -19.61
C ASN A 45 9.36 0.43 -20.01
N GLY A 46 8.41 1.17 -20.58
CA GLY A 46 7.10 0.67 -20.99
C GLY A 46 6.05 0.57 -19.88
N THR A 47 6.41 0.78 -18.61
CA THR A 47 5.43 0.70 -17.51
C THR A 47 4.35 1.76 -17.65
N VAL A 48 3.09 1.33 -17.64
CA VAL A 48 1.94 2.23 -17.65
C VAL A 48 1.58 2.60 -16.22
N LEU A 49 1.32 3.89 -16.02
CA LEU A 49 0.86 4.47 -14.77
C LEU A 49 -0.51 5.09 -14.96
N ARG A 50 -1.43 4.89 -14.03
CA ARG A 50 -2.74 5.55 -14.02
C ARG A 50 -2.89 6.45 -12.79
N GLN A 51 -3.55 7.58 -12.99
CA GLN A 51 -3.90 8.49 -11.91
C GLN A 51 -4.97 7.87 -11.02
N ALA A 52 -4.74 7.85 -9.70
CA ALA A 52 -5.68 7.27 -8.76
C ALA A 52 -6.83 8.24 -8.42
N ILE A 53 -6.48 9.49 -8.15
CA ILE A 53 -7.44 10.52 -7.71
C ILE A 53 -7.23 11.75 -8.58
N PRO A 54 -8.26 12.23 -9.30
CA PRO A 54 -8.17 13.45 -10.12
C PRO A 54 -7.65 14.64 -9.31
N GLY A 55 -6.73 15.43 -9.88
CA GLY A 55 -6.18 16.63 -9.25
C GLY A 55 -5.14 16.40 -8.14
N VAL A 56 -5.01 15.18 -7.61
CA VAL A 56 -4.04 14.89 -6.53
C VAL A 56 -2.62 14.73 -7.07
N GLY A 57 -2.46 14.25 -8.31
CA GLY A 57 -1.15 14.04 -8.93
C GLY A 57 -0.42 12.79 -8.44
N LEU A 58 -1.15 11.79 -7.95
CA LEU A 58 -0.63 10.46 -7.62
C LEU A 58 -0.96 9.47 -8.74
N TYR A 59 0.07 8.74 -9.19
CA TYR A 59 0.01 7.76 -10.26
C TYR A 59 0.52 6.41 -9.78
N LEU A 60 -0.10 5.33 -10.25
CA LEU A 60 0.23 3.98 -9.81
C LEU A 60 0.45 3.03 -10.97
N SER A 61 1.45 2.17 -10.82
CA SER A 61 1.63 1.00 -11.68
C SER A 61 0.76 -0.17 -11.20
N GLN A 62 0.50 -1.15 -12.08
CA GLN A 62 -0.13 -2.41 -11.70
C GLN A 62 0.66 -3.18 -10.64
N GLY A 63 1.98 -2.99 -10.61
CA GLY A 63 2.86 -3.57 -9.58
C GLY A 63 2.82 -2.87 -8.22
N GLY A 64 1.87 -1.95 -7.98
CA GLY A 64 1.70 -1.25 -6.69
C GLY A 64 2.71 -0.14 -6.43
N ARG A 65 3.57 0.23 -7.38
CA ARG A 65 4.50 1.35 -7.23
C ARG A 65 3.77 2.67 -7.36
N VAL A 66 4.09 3.62 -6.48
CA VAL A 66 3.45 4.94 -6.42
C VAL A 66 4.40 6.01 -6.91
N TYR A 67 3.90 6.91 -7.73
CA TYR A 67 4.61 8.08 -8.25
C TYR A 67 3.81 9.34 -7.98
N SER A 68 4.49 10.47 -7.87
CA SER A 68 3.83 11.78 -7.81
C SER A 68 4.31 12.66 -8.96
N LEU A 69 3.38 13.29 -9.64
CA LEU A 69 3.65 14.33 -10.61
C LEU A 69 3.71 15.68 -9.88
N THR A 70 4.79 16.40 -10.05
CA THR A 70 5.03 17.73 -9.46
C THR A 70 5.49 18.68 -10.55
N ALA A 71 5.62 19.98 -10.27
CA ALA A 71 6.20 20.94 -11.19
C ALA A 71 7.62 20.54 -11.68
N PHE A 72 8.32 19.73 -10.89
CA PHE A 72 9.67 19.23 -11.21
C PHE A 72 9.68 17.85 -11.88
N GLY A 73 8.53 17.39 -12.42
CA GLY A 73 8.38 16.11 -13.09
C GLY A 73 7.86 14.97 -12.19
N LEU A 74 7.85 13.78 -12.76
CA LEU A 74 7.36 12.55 -12.13
C LEU A 74 8.42 11.96 -11.21
N ARG A 75 8.04 11.67 -9.95
CA ARG A 75 8.97 11.16 -8.94
C ARG A 75 8.40 9.94 -8.22
N PRO A 76 9.19 8.86 -8.00
CA PRO A 76 8.76 7.73 -7.21
C PRO A 76 8.54 8.14 -5.76
N ARG A 77 7.54 7.53 -5.12
CA ARG A 77 7.21 7.75 -3.71
C ARG A 77 7.59 6.53 -2.90
N ARG A 78 8.15 6.78 -1.71
CA ARG A 78 8.46 5.69 -0.77
C ARG A 78 7.15 5.21 -0.14
N ILE A 79 6.87 3.93 -0.29
CA ILE A 79 5.80 3.24 0.45
C ILE A 79 6.31 2.96 1.85
N ARG A 80 5.49 3.26 2.84
CA ARG A 80 5.76 3.00 4.25
C ARG A 80 4.92 1.82 4.70
N PHE A 81 5.56 0.89 5.37
CA PHE A 81 4.92 -0.27 5.99
C PHE A 81 4.84 -0.06 7.49
N LEU A 82 3.82 -0.64 8.10
CA LEU A 82 3.72 -0.63 9.55
C LEU A 82 4.79 -1.54 10.15
N LYS A 83 5.44 -1.08 11.21
CA LYS A 83 6.32 -1.96 11.98
C LYS A 83 5.44 -3.00 12.68
N LYS A 84 5.75 -4.29 12.50
CA LYS A 84 5.01 -5.43 13.12
C LYS A 84 4.79 -5.28 14.63
N ASN A 85 5.70 -4.59 15.33
CA ASN A 85 5.65 -4.39 16.78
C ASN A 85 4.51 -3.46 17.27
N ASN A 86 3.82 -2.77 16.35
CA ASN A 86 2.71 -1.87 16.70
C ASN A 86 1.34 -2.44 16.29
N TYR A 87 1.29 -3.66 15.77
CA TYR A 87 0.05 -4.33 15.42
C TYR A 87 -0.75 -4.62 16.69
N GLY A 88 -1.98 -4.14 16.74
CA GLY A 88 -2.91 -4.42 17.84
C GLY A 88 -2.64 -3.66 19.14
N LYS A 89 -1.59 -2.84 19.24
CA LYS A 89 -1.43 -1.96 20.39
C LYS A 89 -2.47 -0.84 20.31
N LYS A 90 -3.24 -0.69 21.38
CA LYS A 90 -4.17 0.43 21.53
C LYS A 90 -3.39 1.67 21.98
N SER A 91 -3.78 2.85 21.51
CA SER A 91 -3.34 4.12 22.08
C SER A 91 -3.85 4.24 23.52
N ALA A 92 -3.34 5.19 24.31
CA ALA A 92 -3.82 5.49 25.64
C ALA A 92 -5.35 5.72 25.69
N ASN A 93 -5.96 6.12 24.58
CA ASN A 93 -7.40 6.37 24.44
C ASN A 93 -8.18 5.15 23.94
N GLY A 94 -7.61 3.95 23.96
CA GLY A 94 -8.29 2.72 23.51
C GLY A 94 -8.44 2.54 22.00
N VAL A 95 -8.03 3.51 21.19
CA VAL A 95 -8.07 3.45 19.73
C VAL A 95 -6.93 2.57 19.22
N PRO A 96 -7.16 1.64 18.26
CA PRO A 96 -6.10 0.85 17.66
C PRO A 96 -5.01 1.75 17.10
N ASN A 97 -3.79 1.61 17.63
CA ASN A 97 -2.64 2.37 17.15
C ASN A 97 -2.13 1.76 15.85
N GLY A 98 -2.18 2.54 14.80
CA GLY A 98 -1.39 2.28 13.62
C GLY A 98 -2.18 2.11 12.36
N GLN A 99 -1.56 2.56 11.31
CA GLN A 99 -1.94 2.30 9.93
C GLN A 99 -1.79 0.80 9.67
N ARG A 100 -2.87 0.12 9.33
CA ARG A 100 -2.86 -1.32 9.08
C ARG A 100 -2.23 -1.68 7.73
N TYR A 101 -2.38 -0.82 6.74
CA TYR A 101 -1.99 -1.04 5.36
C TYR A 101 -0.77 -0.22 4.94
N PRO A 102 0.00 -0.68 3.95
CA PRO A 102 1.04 0.12 3.33
C PRO A 102 0.48 1.46 2.83
N TYR A 103 1.20 2.54 3.06
CA TYR A 103 0.74 3.88 2.73
C TYR A 103 1.85 4.78 2.19
N VAL A 104 1.44 5.86 1.54
CA VAL A 104 2.32 6.96 1.13
C VAL A 104 1.87 8.25 1.77
N ASP A 105 2.85 9.06 2.20
CA ASP A 105 2.60 10.44 2.63
C ASP A 105 2.74 11.36 1.41
N PHE A 106 1.68 12.11 1.12
CA PHE A 106 1.70 13.11 0.06
C PHE A 106 0.86 14.32 0.45
N ARG A 107 1.42 15.54 0.31
CA ARG A 107 0.75 16.80 0.68
C ARG A 107 0.12 16.77 2.08
N ARG A 108 0.88 16.27 3.08
CA ARG A 108 0.47 16.13 4.49
C ARG A 108 -0.71 15.17 4.75
N LYS A 109 -1.11 14.38 3.74
CA LYS A 109 -2.15 13.34 3.86
C LYS A 109 -1.53 11.96 3.67
N LYS A 110 -2.11 10.97 4.33
CA LYS A 110 -1.78 9.56 4.15
C LYS A 110 -2.77 8.94 3.17
N TYR A 111 -2.25 8.13 2.27
CA TYR A 111 -3.03 7.42 1.28
C TYR A 111 -2.63 5.95 1.31
N ASP A 112 -3.58 5.07 1.54
CA ASP A 112 -3.37 3.63 1.54
C ASP A 112 -3.14 3.14 0.12
N VAL A 113 -2.07 2.36 -0.08
CA VAL A 113 -1.62 1.98 -1.43
C VAL A 113 -2.64 1.09 -2.12
N HIS A 114 -3.25 0.12 -1.42
CA HIS A 114 -4.26 -0.78 -1.99
C HIS A 114 -5.49 0.01 -2.49
N ILE A 115 -5.93 1.04 -1.75
CA ILE A 115 -7.03 1.92 -2.19
C ILE A 115 -6.63 2.67 -3.46
N LEU A 116 -5.43 3.26 -3.49
CA LEU A 116 -4.95 3.98 -4.66
C LEU A 116 -4.85 3.07 -5.91
N VAL A 117 -4.34 1.83 -5.76
CA VAL A 117 -4.25 0.88 -6.88
C VAL A 117 -5.64 0.51 -7.38
N THR A 118 -6.58 0.26 -6.48
CA THR A 118 -7.97 -0.06 -6.84
C THR A 118 -8.63 1.10 -7.58
N LEU A 119 -8.48 2.33 -7.11
CA LEU A 119 -9.02 3.52 -7.79
C LEU A 119 -8.40 3.74 -9.17
N ALA A 120 -7.11 3.47 -9.33
CA ALA A 120 -6.41 3.70 -10.60
C ALA A 120 -6.71 2.63 -11.65
N TRP A 121 -6.94 1.39 -11.26
CA TRP A 121 -6.96 0.24 -12.17
C TRP A 121 -8.27 -0.54 -12.21
N LEU A 122 -9.06 -0.47 -11.17
CA LEU A 122 -10.38 -1.10 -11.11
C LEU A 122 -11.47 -0.03 -11.11
N ARG A 123 -12.05 0.24 -9.95
CA ARG A 123 -13.09 1.24 -9.73
C ARG A 123 -13.17 1.60 -8.24
N PRO A 124 -13.88 2.65 -7.85
CA PRO A 124 -14.26 2.84 -6.45
C PRO A 124 -15.14 1.69 -5.94
N CYS A 125 -15.00 1.34 -4.67
CA CYS A 125 -15.93 0.43 -4.00
C CYS A 125 -17.32 1.09 -3.89
N ARG A 126 -18.36 0.30 -4.08
CA ARG A 126 -19.74 0.68 -3.80
C ARG A 126 -20.05 0.45 -2.33
N GLU A 127 -21.21 0.90 -1.89
CA GLU A 127 -21.70 0.57 -0.56
C GLU A 127 -21.81 -0.95 -0.37
N GLY A 128 -21.33 -1.46 0.77
CA GLY A 128 -21.29 -2.89 1.04
C GLY A 128 -20.11 -3.66 0.45
N GLU A 129 -19.28 -3.02 -0.38
CA GLU A 129 -18.07 -3.63 -0.96
C GLU A 129 -16.81 -3.26 -0.18
N GLU A 130 -15.81 -4.13 -0.26
CA GLU A 130 -14.49 -3.96 0.34
C GLU A 130 -13.39 -4.39 -0.65
N ILE A 131 -12.18 -3.88 -0.44
CA ILE A 131 -10.99 -4.34 -1.16
C ILE A 131 -10.42 -5.54 -0.44
N ASP A 132 -10.33 -6.68 -1.15
CA ASP A 132 -9.75 -7.91 -0.64
C ASP A 132 -8.36 -8.15 -1.24
N HIS A 133 -7.45 -8.69 -0.41
CA HIS A 133 -6.14 -9.19 -0.82
C HIS A 133 -6.25 -10.71 -1.02
N ILE A 134 -6.29 -11.17 -2.26
CA ILE A 134 -6.59 -12.56 -2.66
C ILE A 134 -5.76 -13.58 -1.88
N ASN A 135 -4.47 -13.33 -1.66
CA ASN A 135 -3.60 -14.22 -0.87
C ASN A 135 -3.61 -13.91 0.64
N GLY A 136 -4.40 -12.92 1.07
CA GLY A 136 -4.47 -12.46 2.46
C GLY A 136 -3.20 -11.77 2.97
N ASN A 137 -2.28 -11.36 2.08
CA ASN A 137 -1.13 -10.54 2.42
C ASN A 137 -1.45 -9.06 2.17
N ILE A 138 -1.70 -8.31 3.23
CA ILE A 138 -2.03 -6.88 3.16
C ILE A 138 -0.88 -6.01 2.66
N ASP A 139 0.35 -6.51 2.69
CA ASP A 139 1.54 -5.80 2.21
C ASP A 139 1.70 -5.92 0.69
N ASP A 140 1.02 -6.87 0.05
CA ASP A 140 1.03 -7.08 -1.40
C ASP A 140 -0.10 -6.32 -2.08
N CYS A 141 0.16 -5.05 -2.38
CA CYS A 141 -0.78 -4.16 -3.06
C CYS A 141 -0.68 -4.20 -4.60
N ARG A 142 -0.12 -5.26 -5.19
CA ARG A 142 -0.14 -5.44 -6.65
C ARG A 142 -1.57 -5.68 -7.14
N LEU A 143 -1.91 -5.13 -8.30
CA LEU A 143 -3.24 -5.25 -8.89
C LEU A 143 -3.71 -6.71 -8.99
N ILE A 144 -2.82 -7.63 -9.39
CA ILE A 144 -3.13 -9.06 -9.51
C ILE A 144 -3.62 -9.69 -8.19
N ASN A 145 -3.25 -9.10 -7.05
CA ASN A 145 -3.63 -9.56 -5.71
C ASN A 145 -4.83 -8.81 -5.12
N LEU A 146 -5.39 -7.84 -5.85
CA LEU A 146 -6.50 -7.01 -5.34
C LEU A 146 -7.78 -7.29 -6.13
N ARG A 147 -8.90 -7.34 -5.40
CA ARG A 147 -10.23 -7.40 -5.98
C ARG A 147 -11.23 -6.67 -5.12
N ILE A 148 -12.38 -6.32 -5.69
CA ILE A 148 -13.52 -5.74 -4.99
C ILE A 148 -14.54 -6.84 -4.78
N VAL A 149 -14.95 -7.05 -3.55
CA VAL A 149 -15.89 -8.08 -3.12
C VAL A 149 -16.88 -7.53 -2.12
N THR A 150 -17.98 -8.22 -1.89
CA THR A 150 -18.88 -7.90 -0.78
C THR A 150 -18.23 -8.22 0.58
N LYS A 151 -18.71 -7.57 1.63
CA LYS A 151 -18.23 -7.86 3.00
C LYS A 151 -18.41 -9.33 3.38
N GLU A 152 -19.46 -9.96 2.88
CA GLU A 152 -19.72 -11.36 3.14
C GLU A 152 -18.72 -12.27 2.44
N GLU A 153 -18.49 -12.06 1.15
CA GLU A 153 -17.46 -12.78 0.37
C GLU A 153 -16.09 -12.61 1.01
N ASN A 154 -15.71 -11.38 1.39
CA ASN A 154 -14.44 -11.12 2.05
C ASN A 154 -14.28 -11.93 3.33
N ARG A 155 -15.35 -12.02 4.14
CA ARG A 155 -15.36 -12.84 5.37
C ARG A 155 -15.21 -14.33 5.09
N ARG A 156 -15.92 -14.87 4.09
CA ARG A 156 -15.82 -16.28 3.67
C ARG A 156 -14.39 -16.59 3.20
N CYS A 157 -13.83 -15.76 2.31
CA CYS A 157 -12.46 -15.94 1.82
C CYS A 157 -11.43 -15.89 2.94
N ALA A 158 -11.58 -14.98 3.90
CA ALA A 158 -10.69 -14.92 5.06
C ALA A 158 -10.73 -16.20 5.90
N GLN A 159 -11.90 -16.87 6.03
CA GLN A 159 -12.02 -18.16 6.72
C GLN A 159 -11.29 -19.27 5.96
N ILE A 160 -11.43 -19.32 4.63
CA ILE A 160 -10.73 -20.28 3.77
C ILE A 160 -9.22 -20.12 3.92
N LEU A 161 -8.71 -18.88 3.80
CA LEU A 161 -7.30 -18.59 3.95
C LEU A 161 -6.75 -19.01 5.33
N ARG A 162 -7.53 -18.85 6.40
CA ARG A 162 -7.16 -19.33 7.74
C ARG A 162 -7.06 -20.85 7.79
N ARG A 163 -8.01 -21.57 7.17
CA ARG A 163 -8.01 -23.04 7.11
C ARG A 163 -6.77 -23.53 6.35
N LEU A 164 -6.50 -22.98 5.16
CA LEU A 164 -5.32 -23.32 4.37
C LEU A 164 -4.03 -23.13 5.16
N ARG A 165 -3.86 -21.99 5.83
CA ARG A 165 -2.68 -21.74 6.69
C ARG A 165 -2.56 -22.72 7.84
N LYS A 166 -3.68 -23.12 8.44
CA LYS A 166 -3.69 -24.15 9.52
C LYS A 166 -3.27 -25.50 8.98
N THR A 167 -3.82 -25.93 7.83
CA THR A 167 -3.47 -27.18 7.17
C THR A 167 -2.00 -27.22 6.76
N ALA A 168 -1.51 -26.15 6.12
CA ALA A 168 -0.10 -26.01 5.74
C ALA A 168 0.84 -26.22 6.93
N LYS A 169 0.51 -25.65 8.09
CA LYS A 169 1.28 -25.84 9.33
C LYS A 169 1.19 -27.24 9.88
N GLN A 170 0.00 -27.85 9.89
CA GLN A 170 -0.24 -29.20 10.44
C GLN A 170 0.47 -30.27 9.60
N GLN A 171 0.48 -30.12 8.27
CA GLN A 171 1.10 -31.06 7.35
C GLN A 171 2.57 -30.72 7.05
N ASN A 172 3.09 -29.63 7.61
CA ASN A 172 4.41 -29.08 7.30
C ASN A 172 4.65 -28.94 5.79
N ASP A 173 3.59 -28.55 5.06
CA ASP A 173 3.60 -28.36 3.61
C ASP A 173 3.43 -26.88 3.24
N PRO A 174 4.52 -26.18 2.92
CA PRO A 174 4.48 -24.77 2.53
C PRO A 174 3.69 -24.51 1.24
N SER A 175 3.49 -25.53 0.38
CA SER A 175 2.74 -25.36 -0.88
C SER A 175 1.25 -25.05 -0.65
N LEU A 176 0.74 -25.40 0.52
CA LEU A 176 -0.62 -25.11 0.96
C LEU A 176 -0.78 -23.73 1.60
N ASP A 177 0.31 -23.02 1.89
CA ASP A 177 0.23 -21.65 2.41
C ASP A 177 -0.32 -20.72 1.31
N PRO A 178 -1.38 -19.95 1.56
CA PRO A 178 -1.94 -19.00 0.59
C PRO A 178 -0.93 -18.04 -0.03
N LEU A 179 0.16 -17.75 0.68
CA LEU A 179 1.24 -16.90 0.15
C LEU A 179 2.01 -17.54 -1.00
N ASN A 180 2.01 -18.87 -1.08
CA ASN A 180 2.72 -19.66 -2.08
C ASN A 180 1.77 -20.19 -3.18
N ILE A 181 0.45 -20.05 -2.99
CA ILE A 181 -0.55 -20.47 -3.98
C ILE A 181 -0.75 -19.33 -5.01
N PRO A 182 -0.68 -19.62 -6.33
CA PRO A 182 -1.00 -18.63 -7.35
C PRO A 182 -2.41 -18.05 -7.18
N GLN A 183 -2.58 -16.75 -7.40
CA GLN A 183 -3.87 -16.06 -7.22
C GLN A 183 -4.99 -16.69 -8.06
N SER A 184 -4.70 -17.14 -9.29
CA SER A 184 -5.66 -17.84 -10.15
C SER A 184 -6.18 -19.13 -9.51
N ARG A 185 -5.33 -19.88 -8.78
CA ARG A 185 -5.74 -21.09 -8.06
C ARG A 185 -6.56 -20.76 -6.81
N LEU A 186 -6.17 -19.71 -6.07
CA LEU A 186 -6.96 -19.24 -4.93
C LEU A 186 -8.37 -18.80 -5.35
N LEU A 187 -8.50 -18.10 -6.47
CA LEU A 187 -9.80 -17.70 -7.00
C LEU A 187 -10.68 -18.89 -7.34
N LYS A 188 -10.12 -19.99 -7.89
CA LYS A 188 -10.87 -21.24 -8.11
C LYS A 188 -11.33 -21.85 -6.79
N ILE A 189 -10.44 -21.95 -5.80
CA ILE A 189 -10.80 -22.48 -4.47
C ILE A 189 -11.94 -21.65 -3.85
N PHE A 190 -11.93 -20.33 -4.02
CA PHE A 190 -13.00 -19.47 -3.51
C PHE A 190 -14.32 -19.72 -4.24
N ALA A 191 -14.28 -19.91 -5.56
CA ALA A 191 -15.46 -20.18 -6.37
C ALA A 191 -16.11 -21.53 -6.04
N ASP A 192 -15.32 -22.60 -5.85
CA ASP A 192 -15.79 -23.95 -5.56
C ASP A 192 -16.52 -24.09 -4.21
N ILE A 193 -16.30 -23.13 -3.29
CA ILE A 193 -16.92 -23.13 -1.95
C ILE A 193 -18.13 -22.20 -1.88
N THR A 194 -18.38 -21.44 -2.95
CA THR A 194 -19.49 -20.47 -3.03
C THR A 194 -20.77 -21.10 -3.62
N VAL A 195 -20.72 -22.35 -4.06
CA VAL A 195 -21.82 -23.19 -4.49
C VAL A 195 -22.24 -24.08 -3.30
#